data_f8ea91ba3b19e36e90381717f1b070b6
#
_entry.id   f8ea91ba3b19e36e90381717f1b070b6
#
_cell.length_a   1.000
_cell.length_b   1.000
_cell.length_c   1.000
_cell.angle_alpha   90.00
_cell.angle_beta   90.00
_cell.angle_gamma   90.00
#
_symmetry.space_group_name_H-M   'P 1'
#
loop_
_entity.id
_entity.type
_entity.pdbx_description
1 polymer ?
#
loop_
_entity_poly.entity_id
_entity_poly.type
_entity_poly.pdbx_seq_one_letter_code
_entity_poly.pdbx_strand_id
1 'polypeptide(L)'
;SLRKGNAGDITDETPSMVRRLAVSVVLLLVLMYISMGHMMWGWPLPAPIAASMEWQGVIQAVLTLAIMIVNRKFFVSGVRGVLHGAPNMDTLVALGAGASFIYSLCILVLMALGKPLQSHDFYFESAAMILTLITLGKLLEARSKGKTTDALRALMKLSPKTATVLRDGKE
;
A
#
# COMPACT_ATOMS: atom_id res chain seq x y z
N SER A 1 12.74 20.79 24.79
CA SER A 1 12.57 19.32 24.88
C SER A 1 12.68 18.75 23.48
N LEU A 2 13.92 18.40 23.10
CA LEU A 2 14.24 17.77 21.82
C LEU A 2 13.70 16.33 21.83
N ARG A 3 12.68 16.08 21.04
CA ARG A 3 12.10 14.77 20.80
C ARG A 3 13.17 13.90 20.10
N LYS A 4 13.78 12.98 20.82
CA LYS A 4 14.64 11.94 20.26
C LYS A 4 13.80 11.14 19.26
N GLY A 5 13.96 11.44 17.98
CA GLY A 5 13.46 10.58 16.91
C GLY A 5 14.19 9.24 17.01
N ASN A 6 13.47 8.21 17.41
CA ASN A 6 13.98 6.86 17.56
C ASN A 6 14.38 6.33 16.19
N ALA A 7 15.67 6.33 15.90
CA ALA A 7 16.23 5.69 14.71
C ALA A 7 16.05 4.14 14.73
N GLY A 8 15.61 3.59 15.84
CA GLY A 8 15.22 2.18 15.98
C GLY A 8 13.88 1.84 15.33
N ASP A 9 12.97 2.82 15.20
CA ASP A 9 11.61 2.62 14.69
C ASP A 9 11.55 2.27 13.18
N ILE A 10 12.56 2.68 12.40
CA ILE A 10 12.57 2.48 10.94
C ILE A 10 12.96 1.03 10.59
N THR A 11 13.80 0.40 11.40
CA THR A 11 14.21 -0.99 11.17
C THR A 11 13.19 -2.01 11.63
N ASP A 12 12.38 -1.65 12.65
CA ASP A 12 11.36 -2.54 13.20
C ASP A 12 10.08 -2.61 12.35
N GLU A 13 9.80 -1.60 11.52
CA GLU A 13 8.63 -1.60 10.63
C GLU A 13 8.84 -2.36 9.31
N THR A 14 10.09 -2.57 8.88
CA THR A 14 10.40 -3.21 7.59
C THR A 14 9.79 -4.61 7.45
N PRO A 15 9.88 -5.54 8.43
CA PRO A 15 9.28 -6.86 8.31
C PRO A 15 7.76 -6.82 8.22
N SER A 16 7.10 -5.87 8.89
CA SER A 16 5.65 -5.69 8.79
C SER A 16 5.24 -5.16 7.41
N MET A 17 6.04 -4.27 6.82
CA MET A 17 5.83 -3.77 5.46
C MET A 17 6.02 -4.86 4.41
N VAL A 18 7.04 -5.70 4.56
CA VAL A 18 7.27 -6.84 3.65
C VAL A 18 6.09 -7.81 3.70
N ARG A 19 5.59 -8.12 4.89
CA ARG A 19 4.42 -9.00 5.04
C ARG A 19 3.17 -8.41 4.39
N ARG A 20 2.90 -7.13 4.59
CA ARG A 20 1.76 -6.44 3.94
C ARG A 20 1.90 -6.46 2.42
N LEU A 21 3.09 -6.17 1.90
CA LEU A 21 3.36 -6.23 0.47
C LEU A 21 3.14 -7.64 -0.07
N ALA A 22 3.67 -8.68 0.59
CA ALA A 22 3.50 -10.06 0.16
C ALA A 22 2.02 -10.46 0.11
N VAL A 23 1.25 -10.15 1.15
CA VAL A 23 -0.20 -10.43 1.18
C VAL A 23 -0.93 -9.64 0.09
N SER A 24 -0.62 -8.36 -0.10
CA SER A 24 -1.23 -7.52 -1.14
C SER A 24 -0.92 -8.04 -2.54
N VAL A 25 0.32 -8.47 -2.80
CA VAL A 25 0.72 -9.05 -4.10
C VAL A 25 -0.01 -10.34 -4.38
N VAL A 26 -0.09 -11.25 -3.41
CA VAL A 26 -0.81 -12.53 -3.57
C VAL A 26 -2.29 -12.29 -3.87
N LEU A 27 -2.93 -11.42 -3.10
CA LEU A 27 -4.35 -11.07 -3.31
C LEU A 27 -4.56 -10.36 -4.65
N LEU A 28 -3.65 -9.48 -5.05
CA LEU A 28 -3.69 -8.79 -6.34
C LEU A 28 -3.56 -9.79 -7.50
N LEU A 29 -2.67 -10.78 -7.42
CA LEU A 29 -2.52 -11.79 -8.46
C LEU A 29 -3.79 -12.64 -8.60
N VAL A 30 -4.41 -13.03 -7.50
CA VAL A 30 -5.69 -13.73 -7.51
C VAL A 30 -6.79 -12.85 -8.13
N LEU A 31 -6.83 -11.58 -7.75
CA LEU A 31 -7.78 -10.61 -8.29
C LEU A 31 -7.61 -10.42 -9.80
N MET A 32 -6.38 -10.27 -10.28
CA MET A 32 -6.07 -10.15 -11.71
C MET A 32 -6.40 -11.43 -12.47
N TYR A 33 -6.21 -12.60 -11.87
CA TYR A 33 -6.60 -13.86 -12.47
C TYR A 33 -8.11 -13.91 -12.73
N ILE A 34 -8.92 -13.48 -11.76
CA ILE A 34 -10.38 -13.47 -11.87
C ILE A 34 -10.84 -12.38 -12.86
N SER A 35 -10.28 -11.18 -12.75
CA SER A 35 -10.67 -10.02 -13.53
C SER A 35 -10.25 -10.14 -15.00
N MET A 36 -8.94 -10.27 -15.24
CA MET A 36 -8.39 -10.26 -16.60
C MET A 36 -8.22 -11.64 -17.19
N GLY A 37 -7.79 -12.62 -16.40
CA GLY A 37 -7.50 -13.96 -16.91
C GLY A 37 -8.73 -14.66 -17.43
N HIS A 38 -9.84 -14.58 -16.73
CA HIS A 38 -11.09 -15.19 -17.17
C HIS A 38 -11.77 -14.39 -18.30
N MET A 39 -11.85 -13.06 -18.17
CA MET A 39 -12.53 -12.23 -19.16
C MET A 39 -11.79 -12.12 -20.49
N MET A 40 -10.45 -11.99 -20.46
CA MET A 40 -9.65 -11.79 -21.68
C MET A 40 -9.15 -13.09 -22.29
N TRP A 41 -8.79 -14.07 -21.47
CA TRP A 41 -8.12 -15.30 -21.94
C TRP A 41 -8.93 -16.57 -21.70
N GLY A 42 -10.12 -16.44 -21.09
CA GLY A 42 -11.01 -17.58 -20.85
C GLY A 42 -10.43 -18.62 -19.89
N TRP A 43 -9.57 -18.20 -18.97
CA TRP A 43 -8.97 -19.12 -18.00
C TRP A 43 -10.03 -19.80 -17.12
N PRO A 44 -9.84 -21.07 -16.76
CA PRO A 44 -10.84 -21.82 -16.02
C PRO A 44 -11.07 -21.21 -14.63
N LEU A 45 -12.33 -20.94 -14.30
CA LEU A 45 -12.78 -20.56 -12.96
C LEU A 45 -13.71 -21.67 -12.43
N PRO A 46 -13.79 -21.83 -11.09
CA PRO A 46 -14.79 -22.72 -10.47
C PRO A 46 -16.19 -22.37 -10.94
N ALA A 47 -17.00 -23.41 -11.22
CA ALA A 47 -18.33 -23.24 -11.82
C ALA A 47 -19.24 -22.18 -11.16
N PRO A 48 -19.32 -22.05 -9.83
CA PRO A 48 -20.18 -21.03 -9.23
C PRO A 48 -19.68 -19.59 -9.45
N ILE A 49 -18.38 -19.39 -9.66
CA ILE A 49 -17.78 -18.07 -9.91
C ILE A 49 -17.90 -17.68 -11.38
N ALA A 50 -17.76 -18.67 -12.27
CA ALA A 50 -17.89 -18.48 -13.72
C ALA A 50 -19.35 -18.23 -14.15
N ALA A 51 -20.32 -18.64 -13.33
CA ALA A 51 -21.75 -18.66 -13.69
C ALA A 51 -22.37 -17.27 -13.82
N SER A 52 -21.88 -16.26 -13.10
CA SER A 52 -22.42 -14.89 -13.19
C SER A 52 -21.37 -13.82 -12.93
N MET A 53 -21.52 -12.72 -13.63
CA MET A 53 -20.66 -11.54 -13.47
C MET A 53 -20.81 -10.90 -12.09
N GLU A 54 -21.98 -11.05 -11.47
CA GLU A 54 -22.25 -10.57 -10.11
C GLU A 54 -21.36 -11.27 -9.08
N TRP A 55 -21.24 -12.59 -9.13
CA TRP A 55 -20.36 -13.35 -8.25
C TRP A 55 -18.88 -13.01 -8.44
N GLN A 56 -18.46 -12.80 -9.67
CA GLN A 56 -17.12 -12.32 -9.96
C GLN A 56 -16.87 -10.96 -9.33
N GLY A 57 -17.82 -10.04 -9.48
CA GLY A 57 -17.78 -8.72 -8.84
C GLY A 57 -17.73 -8.78 -7.31
N VAL A 58 -18.52 -9.65 -6.68
CA VAL A 58 -18.51 -9.84 -5.22
C VAL A 58 -17.14 -10.34 -4.73
N ILE A 59 -16.55 -11.31 -5.40
CA ILE A 59 -15.24 -11.85 -5.03
C ILE A 59 -14.15 -10.80 -5.23
N GLN A 60 -14.18 -10.06 -6.32
CA GLN A 60 -13.26 -8.95 -6.56
C GLN A 60 -13.40 -7.87 -5.48
N ALA A 61 -14.62 -7.52 -5.07
CA ALA A 61 -14.88 -6.57 -3.99
C ALA A 61 -14.30 -7.05 -2.66
N VAL A 62 -14.49 -8.32 -2.30
CA VAL A 62 -13.96 -8.91 -1.06
C VAL A 62 -12.44 -8.93 -1.06
N LEU A 63 -11.81 -9.34 -2.16
CA LEU A 63 -10.35 -9.36 -2.29
C LEU A 63 -9.77 -7.95 -2.19
N THR A 64 -10.37 -6.98 -2.88
CA THR A 64 -9.95 -5.58 -2.82
C THR A 64 -10.12 -5.00 -1.44
N LEU A 65 -11.23 -5.28 -0.77
CA LEU A 65 -11.47 -4.87 0.61
C LEU A 65 -10.42 -5.44 1.55
N ALA A 66 -10.02 -6.71 1.38
CA ALA A 66 -8.94 -7.32 2.15
C ALA A 66 -7.62 -6.58 1.97
N ILE A 67 -7.27 -6.22 0.73
CA ILE A 67 -6.07 -5.41 0.43
C ILE A 67 -6.16 -4.03 1.08
N MET A 68 -7.34 -3.38 1.04
CA MET A 68 -7.57 -2.09 1.69
C MET A 68 -7.40 -2.17 3.21
N ILE A 69 -7.89 -3.22 3.84
CA ILE A 69 -7.75 -3.45 5.29
C ILE A 69 -6.28 -3.68 5.66
N VAL A 70 -5.56 -4.49 4.90
CA VAL A 70 -4.12 -4.72 5.10
C VAL A 70 -3.34 -3.42 5.01
N ASN A 71 -3.72 -2.53 4.09
CA ASN A 71 -3.08 -1.25 3.82
C ASN A 71 -3.83 -0.05 4.43
N ARG A 72 -4.65 -0.27 5.46
CA ARG A 72 -5.48 0.78 6.10
C ARG A 72 -4.72 2.01 6.57
N LYS A 73 -3.42 1.87 6.83
CA LYS A 73 -2.58 3.01 7.25
C LYS A 73 -2.62 4.18 6.26
N PHE A 74 -2.69 3.90 4.95
CA PHE A 74 -2.79 4.94 3.92
C PHE A 74 -4.09 5.73 4.02
N PHE A 75 -5.20 5.04 4.27
CA PHE A 75 -6.51 5.70 4.43
C PHE A 75 -6.56 6.54 5.70
N VAL A 76 -6.08 6.00 6.82
CA VAL A 76 -6.02 6.73 8.09
C VAL A 76 -5.11 7.95 8.00
N SER A 77 -3.92 7.79 7.41
CA SER A 77 -2.97 8.88 7.21
C SER A 77 -3.51 9.93 6.24
N GLY A 78 -4.13 9.49 5.13
CA GLY A 78 -4.72 10.37 4.13
C GLY A 78 -5.87 11.22 4.68
N VAL A 79 -6.82 10.59 5.37
CA VAL A 79 -7.95 11.29 6.00
C VAL A 79 -7.46 12.25 7.08
N ARG A 80 -6.52 11.81 7.93
CA ARG A 80 -5.94 12.67 8.96
C ARG A 80 -5.23 13.88 8.36
N GLY A 81 -4.50 13.70 7.26
CA GLY A 81 -3.86 14.79 6.54
C GLY A 81 -4.86 15.85 6.07
N VAL A 82 -5.98 15.43 5.50
CA VAL A 82 -7.05 16.35 5.06
C VAL A 82 -7.68 17.08 6.26
N LEU A 83 -8.01 16.35 7.32
CA LEU A 83 -8.64 16.93 8.52
C LEU A 83 -7.75 17.98 9.21
N HIS A 84 -6.43 17.85 9.10
CA HIS A 84 -5.48 18.82 9.66
C HIS A 84 -5.05 19.91 8.65
N GLY A 85 -5.70 19.98 7.48
CA GLY A 85 -5.38 20.96 6.45
C GLY A 85 -4.01 20.76 5.78
N ALA A 86 -3.41 19.58 5.90
CA ALA A 86 -2.12 19.22 5.34
C ALA A 86 -2.24 17.92 4.51
N PRO A 87 -2.90 17.98 3.33
CA PRO A 87 -2.99 16.81 2.45
C PRO A 87 -1.60 16.33 2.03
N ASN A 88 -1.40 15.03 2.01
CA ASN A 88 -0.14 14.38 1.68
C ASN A 88 -0.32 13.35 0.55
N MET A 89 0.75 12.65 0.20
CA MET A 89 0.71 11.59 -0.82
C MET A 89 -0.29 10.48 -0.45
N ASP A 90 -0.40 10.14 0.83
CA ASP A 90 -1.37 9.14 1.31
C ASP A 90 -2.82 9.58 1.09
N THR A 91 -3.09 10.89 1.08
CA THR A 91 -4.40 11.46 0.73
C THR A 91 -4.78 11.16 -0.73
N LEU A 92 -3.85 11.33 -1.66
CA LEU A 92 -4.06 11.01 -3.07
C LEU A 92 -4.29 9.51 -3.29
N VAL A 93 -3.53 8.68 -2.61
CA VAL A 93 -3.69 7.21 -2.65
C VAL A 93 -5.05 6.79 -2.10
N ALA A 94 -5.45 7.34 -0.94
CA ALA A 94 -6.74 7.07 -0.33
C ALA A 94 -7.91 7.53 -1.22
N LEU A 95 -7.77 8.68 -1.86
CA LEU A 95 -8.78 9.21 -2.79
C LEU A 95 -8.91 8.33 -4.03
N GLY A 96 -7.80 8.00 -4.68
CA GLY A 96 -7.80 7.19 -5.91
C GLY A 96 -8.31 5.76 -5.68
N ALA A 97 -7.79 5.08 -4.67
CA ALA A 97 -8.20 3.72 -4.33
C ALA A 97 -9.65 3.70 -3.80
N GLY A 98 -10.03 4.66 -2.96
CA GLY A 98 -11.38 4.79 -2.42
C GLY A 98 -12.41 5.08 -3.52
N ALA A 99 -12.13 6.01 -4.42
CA ALA A 99 -13.02 6.33 -5.54
C ALA A 99 -13.22 5.13 -6.47
N SER A 100 -12.15 4.42 -6.83
CA SER A 100 -12.22 3.22 -7.67
C SER A 100 -13.06 2.11 -7.01
N PHE A 101 -12.87 1.91 -5.70
CA PHE A 101 -13.63 0.92 -4.94
C PHE A 101 -15.10 1.27 -4.83
N ILE A 102 -15.43 2.52 -4.45
CA ILE A 102 -16.80 2.99 -4.29
C ILE A 102 -17.55 2.95 -5.64
N TYR A 103 -16.91 3.41 -6.71
CA TYR A 103 -17.50 3.34 -8.05
C TYR A 103 -17.85 1.90 -8.42
N SER A 104 -16.90 0.98 -8.28
CA SER A 104 -17.10 -0.43 -8.62
C SER A 104 -18.16 -1.09 -7.73
N LEU A 105 -18.21 -0.72 -6.45
CA LEU A 105 -19.22 -1.20 -5.53
C LEU A 105 -20.63 -0.68 -5.93
N CYS A 106 -20.75 0.56 -6.35
CA CYS A 106 -22.01 1.11 -6.88
C CYS A 106 -22.48 0.36 -8.12
N ILE A 107 -21.57 0.07 -9.06
CA ILE A 107 -21.89 -0.73 -10.25
C ILE A 107 -22.38 -2.12 -9.86
N LEU A 108 -21.69 -2.78 -8.93
CA LEU A 108 -22.08 -4.11 -8.44
C LEU A 108 -23.48 -4.11 -7.79
N VAL A 109 -23.78 -3.11 -6.97
CA VAL A 109 -25.09 -2.96 -6.32
C VAL A 109 -26.18 -2.70 -7.36
N LEU A 110 -25.93 -1.82 -8.34
CA LEU A 110 -26.90 -1.54 -9.40
C LEU A 110 -27.16 -2.79 -10.27
N MET A 111 -26.14 -3.58 -10.53
CA MET A 111 -26.24 -4.85 -11.25
C MET A 111 -27.11 -5.86 -10.48
N ALA A 112 -26.87 -6.00 -9.17
CA ALA A 112 -27.64 -6.87 -8.30
C ALA A 112 -29.12 -6.44 -8.17
N LEU A 113 -29.42 -5.15 -8.37
CA LEU A 113 -30.79 -4.61 -8.42
C LEU A 113 -31.45 -4.77 -9.80
N GLY A 114 -30.79 -5.41 -10.75
CA GLY A 114 -31.31 -5.64 -12.11
C GLY A 114 -31.43 -4.36 -12.94
N LYS A 115 -30.69 -3.31 -12.62
CA LYS A 115 -30.69 -2.07 -13.38
C LYS A 115 -29.95 -2.24 -14.71
N PRO A 116 -30.49 -1.73 -15.84
CA PRO A 116 -29.76 -1.73 -17.09
C PRO A 116 -28.56 -0.79 -17.00
N LEU A 117 -27.36 -1.34 -17.09
CA LEU A 117 -26.10 -0.60 -17.08
C LEU A 117 -25.52 -0.58 -18.49
N GLN A 118 -24.99 0.58 -18.90
CA GLN A 118 -24.33 0.72 -20.20
C GLN A 118 -22.92 0.09 -20.21
N SER A 119 -22.31 -0.03 -19.05
CA SER A 119 -21.01 -0.67 -18.87
C SER A 119 -21.00 -1.49 -17.58
N HIS A 120 -20.33 -2.64 -17.64
CA HIS A 120 -20.21 -3.57 -16.54
C HIS A 120 -18.75 -3.62 -16.04
N ASP A 121 -18.01 -2.53 -16.25
CA ASP A 121 -16.60 -2.47 -15.92
C ASP A 121 -16.39 -2.23 -14.42
N PHE A 122 -15.69 -3.17 -13.79
CA PHE A 122 -15.24 -3.03 -12.42
C PHE A 122 -13.81 -2.49 -12.39
N TYR A 123 -13.55 -1.59 -11.45
CA TYR A 123 -12.22 -1.01 -11.20
C TYR A 123 -11.64 -1.45 -9.85
N PHE A 124 -12.07 -2.60 -9.33
CA PHE A 124 -11.54 -3.16 -8.09
C PHE A 124 -10.03 -3.44 -8.20
N GLU A 125 -9.57 -3.94 -9.32
CA GLU A 125 -8.17 -4.17 -9.60
C GLU A 125 -7.33 -2.90 -9.57
N SER A 126 -7.89 -1.78 -10.05
CA SER A 126 -7.21 -0.48 -10.01
C SER A 126 -6.96 -0.03 -8.58
N ALA A 127 -7.95 -0.15 -7.71
CA ALA A 127 -7.79 0.16 -6.28
C ALA A 127 -6.73 -0.74 -5.63
N ALA A 128 -6.79 -2.04 -5.90
CA ALA A 128 -5.82 -3.01 -5.39
C ALA A 128 -4.40 -2.74 -5.90
N MET A 129 -4.25 -2.42 -7.19
CA MET A 129 -2.97 -2.12 -7.81
C MET A 129 -2.35 -0.84 -7.25
N ILE A 130 -3.13 0.23 -7.08
CA ILE A 130 -2.67 1.48 -6.46
C ILE A 130 -2.08 1.20 -5.07
N LEU A 131 -2.81 0.47 -4.22
CA LEU A 131 -2.37 0.15 -2.87
C LEU A 131 -1.13 -0.74 -2.84
N THR A 132 -1.07 -1.72 -3.72
CA THR A 132 0.07 -2.64 -3.79
C THR A 132 1.33 -1.93 -4.29
N LEU A 133 1.23 -1.11 -5.33
CA LEU A 133 2.36 -0.37 -5.89
C LEU A 133 2.88 0.69 -4.92
N ILE A 134 1.99 1.40 -4.21
CA ILE A 134 2.44 2.38 -3.21
C ILE A 134 3.11 1.70 -2.01
N THR A 135 2.63 0.54 -1.60
CA THR A 135 3.26 -0.26 -0.54
C THR A 135 4.66 -0.70 -0.95
N LEU A 136 4.82 -1.14 -2.20
CA LEU A 136 6.14 -1.46 -2.77
C LEU A 136 7.06 -0.24 -2.77
N GLY A 137 6.57 0.92 -3.23
CA GLY A 137 7.32 2.17 -3.24
C GLY A 137 7.79 2.58 -1.84
N LYS A 138 6.92 2.50 -0.86
CA LYS A 138 7.25 2.78 0.55
C LYS A 138 8.28 1.81 1.13
N LEU A 139 8.21 0.54 0.76
CA LEU A 139 9.21 -0.46 1.18
C LEU A 139 10.59 -0.16 0.57
N LEU A 140 10.64 0.18 -0.71
CA LEU A 140 11.89 0.55 -1.39
C LEU A 140 12.49 1.83 -0.78
N GLU A 141 11.65 2.82 -0.50
CA GLU A 141 12.06 4.06 0.18
C GLU A 141 12.65 3.76 1.57
N ALA A 142 11.97 2.95 2.37
CA ALA A 142 12.45 2.57 3.71
C ALA A 142 13.79 1.83 3.65
N ARG A 143 13.96 0.92 2.70
CA ARG A 143 15.23 0.20 2.51
C ARG A 143 16.37 1.12 2.06
N SER A 144 16.11 2.06 1.17
CA SER A 144 17.11 3.02 0.71
C SER A 144 17.55 3.95 1.85
N LYS A 145 16.61 4.45 2.64
CA LYS A 145 16.90 5.29 3.81
C LYS A 145 17.69 4.52 4.86
N GLY A 146 17.37 3.25 5.11
CA GLY A 146 18.09 2.40 6.05
C GLY A 146 19.56 2.26 5.67
N LYS A 147 19.86 1.94 4.41
CA LYS A 147 21.25 1.82 3.91
C LYS A 147 22.05 3.12 4.05
N THR A 148 21.44 4.26 3.76
CA THR A 148 22.10 5.57 3.90
C THR A 148 22.40 5.89 5.36
N THR A 149 21.46 5.60 6.26
CA THR A 149 21.64 5.81 7.69
C THR A 149 22.74 4.92 8.26
N ASP A 150 22.84 3.67 7.83
CA ASP A 150 23.88 2.75 8.27
C ASP A 150 25.27 3.19 7.79
N ALA A 151 25.38 3.67 6.55
CA ALA A 151 26.61 4.25 6.02
C ALA A 151 27.07 5.48 6.81
N LEU A 152 26.13 6.40 7.13
CA LEU A 152 26.42 7.57 7.96
C LEU A 152 26.85 7.18 9.37
N ARG A 153 26.19 6.18 9.98
CA ARG A 153 26.61 5.67 11.30
C ARG A 153 27.99 5.05 11.29
N ALA A 154 28.34 4.32 10.20
CA ALA A 154 29.68 3.77 10.05
C ALA A 154 30.74 4.88 9.98
N LEU A 155 30.48 5.96 9.23
CA LEU A 155 31.37 7.13 9.17
C LEU A 155 31.47 7.84 10.52
N MET A 156 30.37 7.99 11.23
CA MET A 156 30.37 8.61 12.57
C MET A 156 31.15 7.79 13.61
N LYS A 157 31.20 6.45 13.47
CA LYS A 157 32.02 5.60 14.32
C LYS A 157 33.51 5.76 14.07
N LEU A 158 33.91 6.18 12.89
CA LEU A 158 35.29 6.48 12.52
C LEU A 158 35.75 7.86 13.02
N SER A 159 34.81 8.74 13.39
CA SER A 159 35.13 10.02 13.98
C SER A 159 35.70 9.82 15.40
N PRO A 160 36.84 10.41 15.71
CA PRO A 160 37.45 10.27 17.04
C PRO A 160 36.49 10.83 18.11
N LYS A 161 36.21 10.01 19.12
CA LYS A 161 35.33 10.37 20.24
C LYS A 161 35.97 11.35 21.21
N THR A 162 37.27 11.53 21.11
CA THR A 162 38.06 12.42 21.97
C THR A 162 38.98 13.24 21.10
N ALA A 163 39.01 14.53 21.33
CA ALA A 163 40.02 15.43 20.77
C ALA A 163 41.04 15.76 21.87
N THR A 164 42.30 15.52 21.57
CA THR A 164 43.41 15.97 22.44
C THR A 164 43.63 17.44 22.16
N VAL A 165 43.36 18.28 23.16
CA VAL A 165 43.59 19.72 23.07
C VAL A 165 44.97 20.03 23.64
N LEU A 166 45.85 20.48 22.78
CA LEU A 166 47.14 21.05 23.22
C LEU A 166 46.92 22.43 23.82
N ARG A 167 47.05 22.52 25.11
CA ARG A 167 47.00 23.80 25.83
C ARG A 167 48.36 24.01 26.50
N ASP A 168 49.04 25.07 26.12
CA ASP A 168 50.37 25.46 26.68
C ASP A 168 51.42 24.36 26.55
N GLY A 169 51.46 23.61 25.46
CA GLY A 169 52.50 22.59 25.20
C GLY A 169 52.41 21.35 26.07
N LYS A 170 51.28 21.10 26.73
CA LYS A 170 50.99 19.85 27.46
C LYS A 170 49.76 19.18 26.88
N GLU A 171 49.87 17.84 26.67
CA GLU A 171 48.73 16.98 26.25
C GLU A 171 47.71 16.82 27.38
#